data_51340e8c9bf90edcba8e79dab22ef8c5
#
_entry.id   51340e8c9bf90edcba8e79dab22ef8c5
#
_cell.length_a   1.000
_cell.length_b   1.000
_cell.length_c   1.000
_cell.angle_alpha   90.00
_cell.angle_beta   90.00
_cell.angle_gamma   90.00
#
_symmetry.space_group_name_H-M   'P 1'
#
loop_
_entity.id
_entity.type
_entity.pdbx_description
1 polymer ?
#
loop_
_entity_poly.entity_id
_entity_poly.type
_entity_poly.pdbx_seq_one_letter_code
_entity_poly.pdbx_strand_id
1 'polypeptide(L)'
;DKMVVAAINESKHHITFSEASTVFADENAILFDDPNHSQEEERFMMLGLSNHAKMLIVCHCYRGMDDVIRIISARKATKNETTQYYKINERW
;
A
#
# COMPACT_ATOMS: atom_id res chain seq x y z
N ASP A 1 -13.67 -10.27 3.87
CA ASP A 1 -13.07 -9.11 3.23
C ASP A 1 -12.73 -8.02 4.24
N LYS A 2 -11.59 -7.41 4.08
CA LYS A 2 -11.18 -6.33 4.96
C LYS A 2 -11.81 -5.02 4.54
N MET A 3 -12.22 -4.25 5.54
CA MET A 3 -12.71 -2.92 5.29
C MET A 3 -11.52 -1.96 5.23
N VAL A 4 -11.49 -1.13 4.20
CA VAL A 4 -10.44 -0.15 4.03
C VAL A 4 -10.99 1.23 4.29
N VAL A 5 -10.36 1.95 5.21
CA VAL A 5 -10.82 3.30 5.56
C VAL A 5 -9.70 4.30 5.33
N ALA A 6 -10.11 5.52 4.99
CA ALA A 6 -9.19 6.60 4.73
C ALA A 6 -8.84 7.30 6.03
N ALA A 7 -7.58 7.61 6.19
CA ALA A 7 -7.10 8.44 7.29
C ALA A 7 -6.17 9.51 6.78
N ILE A 8 -6.07 9.63 5.47
CA ILE A 8 -5.03 10.46 4.88
C ILE A 8 -5.59 11.66 4.18
N ASN A 9 -4.69 12.58 4.00
CA ASN A 9 -4.84 13.66 3.06
C ASN A 9 -4.15 13.22 1.77
N GLU A 10 -4.92 12.96 0.76
CA GLU A 10 -4.41 12.40 -0.49
C GLU A 10 -3.73 13.41 -1.39
N SER A 11 -3.88 14.69 -1.08
CA SER A 11 -3.47 15.74 -2.01
C SER A 11 -1.97 15.78 -2.27
N LYS A 12 -1.17 15.35 -1.31
CA LYS A 12 0.27 15.52 -1.38
C LYS A 12 0.92 14.77 -2.54
N HIS A 13 0.41 13.58 -2.85
CA HIS A 13 0.98 12.74 -3.90
C HIS A 13 0.02 12.52 -5.04
N HIS A 14 -1.11 13.18 -5.03
CA HIS A 14 -2.13 13.08 -6.07
C HIS A 14 -2.65 11.64 -6.27
N ILE A 15 -2.56 10.84 -5.23
CA ILE A 15 -3.12 9.48 -5.24
C ILE A 15 -4.38 9.52 -4.40
N THR A 16 -5.52 9.20 -5.01
CA THR A 16 -6.77 9.19 -4.27
C THR A 16 -6.83 7.98 -3.35
N PHE A 17 -7.60 8.12 -2.29
CA PHE A 17 -7.88 7.02 -1.40
C PHE A 17 -8.46 5.84 -2.17
N SER A 18 -9.38 6.14 -3.08
CA SER A 18 -10.05 5.11 -3.86
C SER A 18 -9.04 4.30 -4.68
N GLU A 19 -8.11 4.98 -5.33
CA GLU A 19 -7.10 4.28 -6.11
C GLU A 19 -6.14 3.51 -5.20
N ALA A 20 -5.70 4.11 -4.10
CA ALA A 20 -4.80 3.45 -3.19
C ALA A 20 -5.39 2.15 -2.65
N SER A 21 -6.69 2.16 -2.37
CA SER A 21 -7.35 0.97 -1.82
C SER A 21 -7.35 -0.19 -2.82
N THR A 22 -7.29 0.08 -4.11
CA THR A 22 -7.32 -0.99 -5.11
C THR A 22 -6.04 -1.82 -5.11
N VAL A 23 -4.95 -1.29 -4.55
CA VAL A 23 -3.70 -2.04 -4.45
C VAL A 23 -3.88 -3.30 -3.62
N PHE A 24 -4.79 -3.28 -2.66
CA PHE A 24 -5.04 -4.45 -1.82
C PHE A 24 -5.73 -5.58 -2.56
N ALA A 25 -6.22 -5.34 -3.76
CA ALA A 25 -6.79 -6.36 -4.62
C ALA A 25 -5.77 -6.97 -5.58
N ASP A 26 -4.57 -6.44 -5.63
CA ASP A 26 -3.51 -6.98 -6.47
C ASP A 26 -2.96 -8.24 -5.82
N GLU A 27 -3.18 -9.38 -6.46
CA GLU A 27 -2.75 -10.67 -5.90
C GLU A 27 -1.24 -10.78 -5.79
N ASN A 28 -0.52 -9.97 -6.50
CA ASN A 28 0.93 -9.99 -6.50
C ASN A 28 1.54 -8.89 -5.64
N ALA A 29 0.71 -8.15 -4.92
CA ALA A 29 1.20 -7.09 -4.06
C ALA A 29 2.12 -7.65 -2.99
N ILE A 30 3.12 -6.87 -2.61
CA ILE A 30 4.14 -7.28 -1.67
C ILE A 30 3.98 -6.46 -0.40
N LEU A 31 3.89 -7.15 0.73
CA LEU A 31 3.75 -6.52 2.03
C LEU A 31 5.10 -6.50 2.73
N PHE A 32 5.48 -5.36 3.27
CA PHE A 32 6.70 -5.26 4.06
C PHE A 32 6.53 -4.21 5.15
N ASP A 33 7.41 -4.26 6.14
CA ASP A 33 7.35 -3.34 7.27
C ASP A 33 7.76 -1.95 6.86
N ASP A 34 7.12 -0.95 7.47
CA ASP A 34 7.53 0.43 7.29
C ASP A 34 8.76 0.69 8.18
N PRO A 35 9.91 0.99 7.60
CA PRO A 35 11.12 1.20 8.40
C PRO A 35 11.05 2.44 9.28
N ASN A 36 10.10 3.32 9.02
CA ASN A 36 9.97 4.57 9.77
C ASN A 36 8.79 4.56 10.71
N HIS A 37 8.24 3.39 11.02
CA HIS A 37 7.07 3.32 11.88
C HIS A 37 7.40 3.78 13.30
N SER A 38 6.40 4.32 14.00
CA SER A 38 6.55 4.68 15.39
C SER A 38 6.34 3.46 16.27
N GLN A 39 6.82 3.54 17.50
CA GLN A 39 6.66 2.43 18.44
C GLN A 39 5.22 2.23 18.87
N GLU A 40 4.40 3.26 18.71
CA GLU A 40 3.02 3.22 19.16
C GLU A 40 2.08 2.57 18.16
N GLU A 41 2.52 2.46 16.92
CA GLU A 41 1.65 1.95 15.87
C GLU A 41 2.46 1.23 14.82
N GLU A 42 2.15 -0.04 14.62
CA GLU A 42 2.80 -0.79 13.57
C GLU A 42 2.26 -0.38 12.21
N ARG A 43 3.16 -0.03 11.33
CA ARG A 43 2.81 0.36 9.97
C ARG A 43 3.45 -0.58 8.97
N PHE A 44 2.75 -0.74 7.88
CA PHE A 44 3.19 -1.62 6.81
C PHE A 44 3.12 -0.88 5.50
N MET A 45 3.91 -1.35 4.55
CA MET A 45 3.89 -0.86 3.19
C MET A 45 3.38 -1.95 2.28
N MET A 46 2.48 -1.59 1.37
CA MET A 46 2.03 -2.51 0.34
C MET A 46 2.47 -1.96 -1.01
N LEU A 47 3.26 -2.73 -1.70
CA LEU A 47 3.74 -2.36 -3.04
C LEU A 47 2.94 -3.15 -4.06
N GLY A 48 2.20 -2.47 -4.90
CA GLY A 48 1.37 -3.16 -5.87
C GLY A 48 0.80 -2.25 -6.92
N LEU A 49 0.08 -2.86 -7.86
CA LEU A 49 -0.56 -2.16 -8.96
C LEU A 49 -1.97 -1.73 -8.57
N SER A 50 -2.28 -0.48 -8.85
CA SER A 50 -3.64 0.02 -8.68
C SER A 50 -4.50 -0.40 -9.86
N ASN A 51 -5.80 -0.11 -9.76
CA ASN A 51 -6.74 -0.40 -10.84
C ASN A 51 -6.52 0.50 -12.06
N HIS A 52 -5.66 1.49 -11.96
CA HIS A 52 -5.24 2.32 -13.10
C HIS A 52 -3.85 1.92 -13.60
N ALA A 53 -3.40 0.73 -13.22
CA ALA A 53 -2.10 0.19 -13.62
C ALA A 53 -0.93 1.06 -13.19
N LYS A 54 -1.07 1.73 -12.05
CA LYS A 54 0.02 2.50 -11.47
C LYS A 54 0.64 1.72 -10.34
N MET A 55 1.97 1.69 -10.31
CA MET A 55 2.68 1.03 -9.23
C MET A 55 2.74 1.99 -8.04
N LEU A 56 2.18 1.57 -6.92
CA LEU A 56 2.04 2.41 -5.74
C LEU A 56 2.64 1.74 -4.50
N ILE A 57 3.07 2.60 -3.58
CA ILE A 57 3.39 2.18 -2.21
C ILE A 57 2.28 2.75 -1.32
N VAL A 58 1.61 1.88 -0.59
CA VAL A 58 0.51 2.29 0.29
C VAL A 58 0.90 1.97 1.72
N CYS A 59 1.11 3.03 2.50
CA CYS A 59 1.41 2.90 3.93
C CYS A 59 0.09 2.74 4.67
N HIS A 60 0.01 1.71 5.50
CA HIS A 60 -1.24 1.40 6.18
C HIS A 60 -0.98 0.71 7.51
N CYS A 61 -2.02 0.60 8.30
CA CYS A 61 -2.00 -0.18 9.53
C CYS A 61 -3.31 -0.93 9.64
N TYR A 62 -3.34 -1.87 10.57
CA TYR A 62 -4.55 -2.66 10.84
C TYR A 62 -5.16 -2.18 12.13
N ARG A 63 -6.48 -2.15 12.18
CA ARG A 63 -7.23 -1.69 13.32
C ARG A 63 -8.22 -2.74 13.77
N GLY A 64 -8.46 -2.75 15.09
CA GLY A 64 -9.47 -3.62 15.67
C GLY A 64 -9.11 -5.08 15.55
N MET A 65 -10.04 -5.87 15.11
CA MET A 65 -9.89 -7.31 15.01
C MET A 65 -9.36 -7.75 13.66
N ASP A 66 -8.52 -6.91 13.05
CA ASP A 66 -7.83 -7.21 11.80
C ASP A 66 -8.70 -7.19 10.57
N ASP A 67 -9.93 -6.71 10.70
CA ASP A 67 -10.82 -6.62 9.55
C ASP A 67 -10.81 -5.25 8.91
N VAL A 68 -10.06 -4.31 9.50
CA VAL A 68 -10.04 -2.94 9.02
C VAL A 68 -8.61 -2.55 8.65
N ILE A 69 -8.45 -2.09 7.43
CA ILE A 69 -7.18 -1.54 6.96
C ILE A 69 -7.32 -0.03 6.92
N ARG A 70 -6.45 0.65 7.64
CA ARG A 70 -6.42 2.10 7.64
C ARG A 70 -5.27 2.58 6.79
N ILE A 71 -5.57 3.27 5.70
CA ILE A 71 -4.55 3.81 4.82
C ILE A 71 -4.04 5.12 5.41
N ILE A 72 -2.73 5.21 5.58
CA ILE A 72 -2.09 6.38 6.15
C ILE A 72 -1.60 7.31 5.05
N SER A 73 -0.96 6.75 4.02
CA SER A 73 -0.50 7.54 2.90
C SER A 73 -0.27 6.63 1.70
N ALA A 74 -0.18 7.26 0.53
CA ALA A 74 0.10 6.51 -0.70
C ALA A 74 0.93 7.39 -1.61
N ARG A 75 1.84 6.78 -2.33
CA ARG A 75 2.67 7.48 -3.30
C ARG A 75 3.00 6.54 -4.45
N LYS A 76 3.49 7.10 -5.53
CA LYS A 76 3.97 6.27 -6.62
C LYS A 76 5.26 5.58 -6.20
N ALA A 77 5.40 4.35 -6.61
CA ALA A 77 6.63 3.60 -6.36
C ALA A 77 7.77 4.20 -7.18
N THR A 78 8.96 4.12 -6.63
CA THR A 78 10.15 4.51 -7.37
C THR A 78 10.45 3.46 -8.43
N LYS A 79 11.35 3.79 -9.35
CA LYS A 79 11.78 2.83 -10.36
C LYS A 79 12.37 1.59 -9.70
N ASN A 80 13.16 1.78 -8.66
CA ASN A 80 13.78 0.67 -7.96
C ASN A 80 12.73 -0.22 -7.28
N GLU A 81 11.75 0.39 -6.65
CA GLU A 81 10.67 -0.37 -6.03
C GLU A 81 9.86 -1.14 -7.06
N THR A 82 9.58 -0.52 -8.19
CA THR A 82 8.88 -1.18 -9.28
C THR A 82 9.66 -2.40 -9.78
N THR A 83 10.97 -2.25 -9.90
CA THR A 83 11.83 -3.35 -10.29
C THR A 83 11.74 -4.50 -9.28
N GLN A 84 11.71 -4.17 -7.99
CA GLN A 84 11.60 -5.19 -6.95
C GLN A 84 10.28 -5.95 -7.06
N TYR A 85 9.19 -5.26 -7.34
CA TYR A 85 7.90 -5.90 -7.50
C TYR A 85 7.95 -6.96 -8.60
N TYR A 86 8.46 -6.59 -9.76
CA TYR A 86 8.50 -7.54 -10.88
C TYR A 86 9.50 -8.66 -10.64
N LYS A 87 10.59 -8.36 -9.98
CA LYS A 87 11.60 -9.35 -9.70
C LYS A 87 11.10 -10.41 -8.72
N ILE A 88 10.41 -9.99 -7.69
CA ILE A 88 9.88 -10.91 -6.69
C ILE A 88 8.76 -11.76 -7.28
N ASN A 89 7.97 -11.18 -8.17
CA ASN A 89 6.84 -11.89 -8.78
C ASN A 89 7.22 -12.67 -10.03
N GLU A 90 8.48 -12.68 -10.36
CA GLU A 90 8.97 -13.41 -11.52
C GLU A 90 8.80 -14.89 -11.32
N ARG A 91 8.29 -15.57 -12.35
CA ARG A 91 8.08 -17.00 -12.27
C ARG A 91 8.59 -17.66 -13.54
N TRP A 92 9.39 -18.68 -13.34
CA TRP A 92 10.00 -19.42 -14.45
C TRP A 92 9.75 -20.89 -14.34
#